data_dfb13e047954bdd729ccc2a930811c9d
#
_entry.id   dfb13e047954bdd729ccc2a930811c9d
#
_cell.length_a   1.000
_cell.length_b   1.000
_cell.length_c   1.000
_cell.angle_alpha   90.00
_cell.angle_beta   90.00
_cell.angle_gamma   90.00
#
_symmetry.space_group_name_H-M   'P 1'
#
loop_
_entity.id
_entity.type
_entity.pdbx_description
1 polymer ?
#
loop_
_entity_poly.entity_id
_entity_poly.type
_entity_poly.pdbx_seq_one_letter_code
_entity_poly.pdbx_strand_id
1 'polypeptide(L)'
;FKKSASAFTSGLRDIVVKKEIDDKTLDRIEEYLIQADVGVIAASEIKEIITDSKIDPKKDIAEEIRTILKDYIISLMKPLENNNFFNKKEKLSATLISGVNGVGKTTTIGKISKILKANGNKVMLAASDTFRAAAIEQLENWANKVEVEITKSSQGADPASVAFKAVEEAIANNFDQVLIDTAGRLQNKKNLMEEYKKIANVTKKIDPNAPHEVLLVLDATSGQNVINQVEEFNKIIPITGLIMTKLDGTAKGGILIAIAKKYKLPIIALGLGEKEDDLQIFKAEQFAEAFITTN
;
A
#
# COMPACT_ATOMS: atom_id res chain seq x y z
N PHE A 1 4.57 13.18 5.56
CA PHE A 1 5.78 12.36 5.61
C PHE A 1 6.97 13.12 6.23
N LYS A 2 7.18 14.41 5.87
CA LYS A 2 8.29 15.24 6.42
C LYS A 2 8.30 15.36 7.95
N LYS A 3 7.14 15.49 8.63
CA LYS A 3 7.07 15.57 10.10
C LYS A 3 7.48 14.25 10.77
N SER A 4 7.19 13.13 10.17
CA SER A 4 7.54 11.80 10.69
C SER A 4 9.03 11.53 10.57
N ALA A 5 9.62 11.90 9.45
CA ALA A 5 11.05 11.76 9.18
C ALA A 5 11.89 12.64 10.14
N SER A 6 11.44 13.87 10.45
CA SER A 6 12.16 14.75 11.36
C SER A 6 12.22 14.19 12.79
N ALA A 7 11.11 13.62 13.28
CA ALA A 7 11.08 12.99 14.61
C ALA A 7 11.97 11.74 14.65
N PHE A 8 11.97 10.92 13.59
CA PHE A 8 12.82 9.74 13.49
C PHE A 8 14.31 10.11 13.52
N THR A 9 14.72 11.11 12.76
CA THR A 9 16.13 11.50 12.66
C THR A 9 16.66 12.18 13.91
N SER A 10 15.85 13.03 14.57
CA SER A 10 16.26 13.64 15.84
C SER A 10 16.43 12.58 16.92
N GLY A 11 15.50 11.63 17.05
CA GLY A 11 15.59 10.54 18.01
C GLY A 11 16.83 9.66 17.79
N LEU A 12 17.16 9.34 16.53
CA LEU A 12 18.38 8.58 16.22
C LEU A 12 19.66 9.36 16.60
N ARG A 13 19.70 10.69 16.34
CA ARG A 13 20.83 11.55 16.71
C ARG A 13 21.01 11.64 18.23
N ASP A 14 19.91 11.71 18.99
CA ASP A 14 19.93 11.75 20.47
C ASP A 14 20.44 10.43 21.09
N ILE A 15 20.32 9.32 20.37
CA ILE A 15 20.85 8.03 20.80
C ILE A 15 22.35 7.96 20.58
N VAL A 16 22.85 8.54 19.47
CA VAL A 16 24.24 8.44 19.01
C VAL A 16 25.05 9.68 19.44
N VAL A 17 25.04 10.02 20.70
CA VAL A 17 25.78 11.20 21.23
C VAL A 17 27.28 10.91 21.43
N LYS A 18 27.68 9.64 21.50
CA LYS A 18 29.07 9.23 21.80
C LYS A 18 29.88 9.01 20.51
N LYS A 19 31.20 9.20 20.62
CA LYS A 19 32.16 8.94 19.51
C LYS A 19 32.41 7.44 19.23
N GLU A 20 31.83 6.54 20.01
CA GLU A 20 31.95 5.09 19.85
C GLU A 20 30.59 4.45 20.02
N ILE A 21 30.30 3.45 19.19
CA ILE A 21 29.07 2.65 19.27
C ILE A 21 29.37 1.46 20.18
N ASP A 22 28.84 1.55 21.42
CA ASP A 22 28.86 0.43 22.37
C ASP A 22 27.57 -0.42 22.23
N ASP A 23 27.57 -1.61 22.83
CA ASP A 23 26.41 -2.53 22.82
C ASP A 23 25.13 -1.85 23.32
N LYS A 24 25.24 -0.96 24.30
CA LYS A 24 24.09 -0.20 24.81
C LYS A 24 23.51 0.76 23.77
N THR A 25 24.37 1.36 22.97
CA THR A 25 23.93 2.24 21.86
C THR A 25 23.24 1.42 20.77
N LEU A 26 23.77 0.25 20.44
CA LEU A 26 23.14 -0.69 19.48
C LEU A 26 21.77 -1.16 19.95
N ASP A 27 21.62 -1.54 21.22
CA ASP A 27 20.35 -1.93 21.81
C ASP A 27 19.32 -0.79 21.74
N ARG A 28 19.74 0.43 22.05
CA ARG A 28 18.86 1.63 21.96
C ARG A 28 18.44 1.93 20.52
N ILE A 29 19.31 1.71 19.55
CA ILE A 29 18.96 1.86 18.12
C ILE A 29 17.91 0.83 17.74
N GLU A 30 18.11 -0.45 18.10
CA GLU A 30 17.15 -1.53 17.84
C GLU A 30 15.78 -1.22 18.48
N GLU A 31 15.73 -0.87 19.76
CA GLU A 31 14.49 -0.46 20.44
C GLU A 31 13.80 0.71 19.75
N TYR A 32 14.56 1.68 19.31
CA TYR A 32 14.03 2.86 18.61
C TYR A 32 13.42 2.49 17.26
N LEU A 33 14.05 1.61 16.48
CA LEU A 33 13.52 1.09 15.23
C LEU A 33 12.22 0.31 15.45
N ILE A 34 12.14 -0.49 16.50
CA ILE A 34 10.93 -1.22 16.90
C ILE A 34 9.80 -0.24 17.25
N GLN A 35 10.09 0.81 18.03
CA GLN A 35 9.13 1.86 18.38
C GLN A 35 8.65 2.65 17.17
N ALA A 36 9.46 2.76 16.12
CA ALA A 36 9.10 3.35 14.84
C ALA A 36 8.32 2.39 13.91
N ASP A 37 7.84 1.25 14.43
CA ASP A 37 7.12 0.20 13.71
C ASP A 37 7.92 -0.50 12.58
N VAL A 38 9.26 -0.41 12.57
CA VAL A 38 10.12 -1.10 11.57
C VAL A 38 10.02 -2.63 11.72
N GLY A 39 9.59 -3.10 12.88
CA GLY A 39 9.45 -4.52 13.20
C GLY A 39 10.74 -5.15 13.72
N VAL A 40 10.60 -6.15 14.59
CA VAL A 40 11.72 -6.77 15.31
C VAL A 40 12.75 -7.38 14.36
N ILE A 41 12.31 -8.11 13.33
CA ILE A 41 13.22 -8.80 12.39
C ILE A 41 14.10 -7.81 11.65
N ALA A 42 13.52 -6.75 11.08
CA ALA A 42 14.28 -5.75 10.34
C ALA A 42 15.17 -4.92 11.28
N ALA A 43 14.69 -4.59 12.49
CA ALA A 43 15.48 -3.86 13.47
C ALA A 43 16.73 -4.66 13.92
N SER A 44 16.58 -5.96 14.17
CA SER A 44 17.69 -6.84 14.56
C SER A 44 18.73 -6.99 13.42
N GLU A 45 18.28 -7.17 12.17
CA GLU A 45 19.20 -7.22 11.02
C GLU A 45 19.96 -5.91 10.84
N ILE A 46 19.28 -4.75 11.00
CA ILE A 46 19.93 -3.44 10.93
C ILE A 46 21.00 -3.32 12.02
N LYS A 47 20.69 -3.76 13.24
CA LYS A 47 21.66 -3.77 14.35
C LYS A 47 22.90 -4.63 14.01
N GLU A 48 22.71 -5.83 13.46
CA GLU A 48 23.79 -6.68 13.02
C GLU A 48 24.65 -5.99 11.95
N ILE A 49 24.03 -5.37 10.93
CA ILE A 49 24.74 -4.63 9.89
C ILE A 49 25.57 -3.48 10.48
N ILE A 50 25.00 -2.72 11.43
CA ILE A 50 25.74 -1.64 12.10
C ILE A 50 26.92 -2.21 12.89
N THR A 51 26.74 -3.32 13.59
CA THR A 51 27.78 -4.00 14.38
C THR A 51 28.95 -4.44 13.50
N ASP A 52 28.66 -5.00 12.33
CA ASP A 52 29.65 -5.50 11.38
C ASP A 52 30.31 -4.37 10.55
N SER A 53 29.71 -3.18 10.56
CA SER A 53 30.21 -2.04 9.80
C SER A 53 31.44 -1.43 10.46
N LYS A 54 32.48 -1.16 9.68
CA LYS A 54 33.65 -0.39 10.13
C LYS A 54 33.32 1.10 10.10
N ILE A 55 32.57 1.56 11.11
CA ILE A 55 32.23 2.97 11.24
C ILE A 55 33.49 3.77 11.55
N ASP A 56 33.78 4.81 10.75
CA ASP A 56 34.94 5.67 10.93
C ASP A 56 34.66 6.67 12.09
N PRO A 57 35.38 6.57 13.22
CA PRO A 57 35.16 7.47 14.36
C PRO A 57 35.51 8.95 14.09
N LYS A 58 36.11 9.24 12.92
CA LYS A 58 36.38 10.62 12.48
C LYS A 58 35.21 11.26 11.73
N LYS A 59 34.22 10.47 11.30
CA LYS A 59 33.02 10.94 10.63
C LYS A 59 31.85 11.13 11.61
N ASP A 60 30.78 11.75 11.14
CA ASP A 60 29.51 11.81 11.88
C ASP A 60 28.89 10.41 11.91
N ILE A 61 28.97 9.74 13.06
CA ILE A 61 28.47 8.38 13.27
C ILE A 61 26.96 8.32 12.95
N ALA A 62 26.18 9.36 13.30
CA ALA A 62 24.76 9.39 13.02
C ALA A 62 24.49 9.40 11.51
N GLU A 63 25.34 10.05 10.73
CA GLU A 63 25.21 10.09 9.27
C GLU A 63 25.59 8.75 8.62
N GLU A 64 26.62 8.06 9.15
CA GLU A 64 26.96 6.72 8.69
C GLU A 64 25.84 5.70 8.99
N ILE A 65 25.26 5.76 10.20
CA ILE A 65 24.09 4.91 10.53
C ILE A 65 22.89 5.21 9.61
N ARG A 66 22.65 6.47 9.29
CA ARG A 66 21.58 6.84 8.33
C ARG A 66 21.83 6.25 6.96
N THR A 67 23.06 6.28 6.49
CA THR A 67 23.45 5.69 5.21
C THR A 67 23.18 4.19 5.23
N ILE A 68 23.59 3.49 6.28
CA ILE A 68 23.33 2.05 6.45
C ILE A 68 21.83 1.76 6.44
N LEU A 69 21.04 2.53 7.19
CA LEU A 69 19.58 2.41 7.21
C LEU A 69 18.97 2.62 5.83
N LYS A 70 19.40 3.66 5.10
CA LYS A 70 18.95 3.97 3.76
C LYS A 70 19.23 2.81 2.80
N ASP A 71 20.45 2.33 2.79
CA ASP A 71 20.89 1.24 1.91
C ASP A 71 20.15 -0.06 2.23
N TYR A 72 19.92 -0.35 3.51
CA TYR A 72 19.11 -1.49 3.93
C TYR A 72 17.67 -1.39 3.40
N ILE A 73 17.01 -0.24 3.60
CA ILE A 73 15.63 -0.02 3.13
C ILE A 73 15.55 -0.15 1.62
N ILE A 74 16.47 0.47 0.89
CA ILE A 74 16.51 0.37 -0.58
C ILE A 74 16.71 -1.09 -1.02
N SER A 75 17.66 -1.80 -0.45
CA SER A 75 17.94 -3.19 -0.82
C SER A 75 16.75 -4.11 -0.55
N LEU A 76 16.04 -3.90 0.55
CA LEU A 76 14.86 -4.65 0.91
C LEU A 76 13.67 -4.36 0.00
N MET A 77 13.45 -3.10 -0.35
CA MET A 77 12.20 -2.65 -0.97
C MET A 77 12.29 -2.45 -2.48
N LYS A 78 13.49 -2.29 -3.05
CA LYS A 78 13.69 -2.14 -4.50
C LYS A 78 13.10 -3.29 -5.32
N PRO A 79 13.26 -4.56 -4.92
CA PRO A 79 12.65 -5.69 -5.62
C PRO A 79 11.11 -5.71 -5.57
N LEU A 80 10.51 -4.92 -4.68
CA LEU A 80 9.05 -4.84 -4.47
C LEU A 80 8.39 -3.71 -5.28
N GLU A 81 9.14 -2.93 -6.04
CA GLU A 81 8.58 -1.94 -6.95
C GLU A 81 7.79 -2.64 -8.08
N ASN A 82 6.55 -2.24 -8.29
CA ASN A 82 5.77 -2.67 -9.44
C ASN A 82 5.39 -1.48 -10.33
N ASN A 83 6.28 -1.13 -11.24
CA ASN A 83 6.07 -0.03 -12.18
C ASN A 83 5.11 -0.39 -13.31
N ASN A 84 4.86 -1.69 -13.54
CA ASN A 84 4.06 -2.16 -14.67
C ASN A 84 2.54 -2.06 -14.41
N PHE A 85 2.12 -1.89 -13.16
CA PHE A 85 0.70 -1.77 -12.84
C PHE A 85 0.02 -0.60 -13.58
N PHE A 86 0.67 0.53 -13.63
CA PHE A 86 0.14 1.76 -14.24
C PHE A 86 0.37 1.87 -15.75
N ASN A 87 1.12 0.95 -16.36
CA ASN A 87 1.35 0.98 -17.79
C ASN A 87 0.07 0.60 -18.56
N LYS A 88 -0.02 1.07 -19.81
CA LYS A 88 -1.10 0.66 -20.70
C LYS A 88 -1.05 -0.86 -20.90
N LYS A 89 -2.22 -1.49 -20.83
CA LYS A 89 -2.36 -2.95 -21.00
C LYS A 89 -2.75 -3.27 -22.45
N GLU A 90 -2.24 -4.40 -22.93
CA GLU A 90 -2.63 -4.95 -24.24
C GLU A 90 -3.95 -5.71 -24.18
N LYS A 91 -4.31 -6.21 -23.00
CA LYS A 91 -5.55 -6.93 -22.71
C LYS A 91 -6.17 -6.39 -21.43
N LEU A 92 -7.47 -6.59 -21.28
CA LEU A 92 -8.18 -6.18 -20.07
C LEU A 92 -7.48 -6.71 -18.81
N SER A 93 -7.28 -5.83 -17.85
CA SER A 93 -6.84 -6.17 -16.48
C SER A 93 -7.95 -5.86 -15.49
N ALA A 94 -8.52 -6.87 -14.86
CA ALA A 94 -9.49 -6.72 -13.78
C ALA A 94 -8.75 -6.72 -12.44
N THR A 95 -8.84 -5.61 -11.70
CA THR A 95 -8.18 -5.39 -10.42
C THR A 95 -9.21 -5.33 -9.30
N LEU A 96 -9.09 -6.25 -8.33
CA LEU A 96 -9.90 -6.26 -7.11
C LEU A 96 -9.23 -5.38 -6.05
N ILE A 97 -9.93 -4.37 -5.55
CA ILE A 97 -9.41 -3.48 -4.50
C ILE A 97 -10.02 -3.87 -3.15
N SER A 98 -9.18 -4.30 -2.23
CA SER A 98 -9.55 -4.80 -0.91
C SER A 98 -9.00 -3.93 0.23
N GLY A 99 -9.48 -4.16 1.44
CA GLY A 99 -9.04 -3.44 2.65
C GLY A 99 -10.20 -3.14 3.60
N VAL A 100 -9.91 -2.84 4.87
CA VAL A 100 -10.93 -2.55 5.86
C VAL A 100 -11.63 -1.21 5.61
N ASN A 101 -12.76 -0.97 6.27
CA ASN A 101 -13.45 0.33 6.16
C ASN A 101 -12.58 1.46 6.71
N GLY A 102 -12.62 2.61 6.04
CA GLY A 102 -11.89 3.82 6.48
C GLY A 102 -10.43 3.90 6.04
N VAL A 103 -9.88 2.87 5.40
CA VAL A 103 -8.49 2.92 4.87
C VAL A 103 -8.34 3.77 3.60
N GLY A 104 -9.44 4.24 3.01
CA GLY A 104 -9.41 5.09 1.82
C GLY A 104 -9.48 4.33 0.48
N LYS A 105 -10.10 3.13 0.43
CA LYS A 105 -10.25 2.34 -0.82
C LYS A 105 -10.84 3.15 -1.96
N THR A 106 -12.04 3.66 -1.80
CA THR A 106 -12.77 4.41 -2.85
C THR A 106 -12.00 5.64 -3.34
N THR A 107 -11.38 6.39 -2.41
CA THR A 107 -10.50 7.51 -2.75
C THR A 107 -9.26 7.05 -3.52
N THR A 108 -8.66 5.94 -3.11
CA THR A 108 -7.49 5.35 -3.79
C THR A 108 -7.84 4.90 -5.19
N ILE A 109 -9.00 4.28 -5.40
CA ILE A 109 -9.50 3.88 -6.73
C ILE A 109 -9.61 5.11 -7.65
N GLY A 110 -10.21 6.20 -7.16
CA GLY A 110 -10.30 7.44 -7.92
C GLY A 110 -8.94 8.00 -8.34
N LYS A 111 -7.97 7.99 -7.43
CA LYS A 111 -6.59 8.44 -7.73
C LYS A 111 -5.86 7.50 -8.69
N ILE A 112 -6.01 6.19 -8.53
CA ILE A 112 -5.44 5.19 -9.45
C ILE A 112 -6.04 5.38 -10.85
N SER A 113 -7.36 5.56 -10.97
CA SER A 113 -8.01 5.74 -12.27
C SER A 113 -7.53 6.99 -12.99
N LYS A 114 -7.24 8.08 -12.25
CA LYS A 114 -6.62 9.30 -12.81
C LYS A 114 -5.25 9.01 -13.43
N ILE A 115 -4.38 8.29 -12.69
CA ILE A 115 -3.04 7.94 -13.18
C ILE A 115 -3.12 7.00 -14.38
N LEU A 116 -3.97 5.97 -14.32
CA LEU A 116 -4.17 5.03 -15.43
C LEU A 116 -4.67 5.74 -16.69
N LYS A 117 -5.66 6.63 -16.56
CA LYS A 117 -6.18 7.43 -17.68
C LYS A 117 -5.09 8.32 -18.27
N ALA A 118 -4.31 9.00 -17.43
CA ALA A 118 -3.18 9.84 -17.88
C ALA A 118 -2.12 9.04 -18.66
N ASN A 119 -1.98 7.76 -18.34
CA ASN A 119 -1.09 6.82 -19.04
C ASN A 119 -1.74 6.17 -20.28
N GLY A 120 -2.91 6.69 -20.71
CA GLY A 120 -3.59 6.26 -21.93
C GLY A 120 -4.43 4.97 -21.78
N ASN A 121 -4.73 4.52 -20.55
CA ASN A 121 -5.65 3.40 -20.34
C ASN A 121 -7.10 3.87 -20.41
N LYS A 122 -7.97 3.06 -21.03
CA LYS A 122 -9.41 3.18 -20.92
C LYS A 122 -9.87 2.44 -19.68
N VAL A 123 -10.38 3.18 -18.68
CA VAL A 123 -10.64 2.67 -17.32
C VAL A 123 -12.13 2.63 -17.04
N MET A 124 -12.59 1.53 -16.43
CA MET A 124 -13.94 1.36 -15.90
C MET A 124 -13.88 1.12 -14.39
N LEU A 125 -14.80 1.73 -13.63
CA LEU A 125 -14.98 1.46 -12.21
C LEU A 125 -16.18 0.54 -11.98
N ALA A 126 -16.08 -0.34 -10.97
CA ALA A 126 -17.20 -1.20 -10.54
C ALA A 126 -17.54 -0.92 -9.07
N ALA A 127 -18.75 -0.41 -8.80
CA ALA A 127 -19.22 -0.06 -7.46
C ALA A 127 -19.75 -1.30 -6.74
N SER A 128 -18.86 -2.22 -6.33
CA SER A 128 -19.24 -3.48 -5.67
C SER A 128 -19.35 -3.37 -4.14
N ASP A 129 -19.07 -2.22 -3.49
CA ASP A 129 -19.50 -1.93 -2.10
C ASP A 129 -20.98 -1.50 -2.09
N THR A 130 -21.87 -2.42 -2.46
CA THR A 130 -23.29 -2.16 -2.66
C THR A 130 -24.07 -1.94 -1.36
N PHE A 131 -23.53 -2.35 -0.21
CA PHE A 131 -24.19 -2.19 1.08
C PHE A 131 -24.20 -0.75 1.59
N ARG A 132 -23.28 0.08 1.07
CA ARG A 132 -23.10 1.47 1.49
C ARG A 132 -23.49 2.42 0.36
N ALA A 133 -24.68 3.03 0.46
CA ALA A 133 -25.11 4.04 -0.52
C ALA A 133 -24.07 5.14 -0.73
N ALA A 134 -23.48 5.64 0.37
CA ALA A 134 -22.44 6.66 0.32
C ALA A 134 -21.15 6.18 -0.39
N ALA A 135 -20.84 4.88 -0.40
CA ALA A 135 -19.67 4.36 -1.13
C ALA A 135 -19.93 4.37 -2.64
N ILE A 136 -21.13 3.98 -3.07
CA ILE A 136 -21.55 4.03 -4.47
C ILE A 136 -21.49 5.48 -4.98
N GLU A 137 -22.11 6.42 -4.23
CA GLU A 137 -22.10 7.85 -4.57
C GLU A 137 -20.68 8.43 -4.60
N GLN A 138 -19.85 8.08 -3.63
CA GLN A 138 -18.45 8.52 -3.58
C GLN A 138 -17.65 8.04 -4.79
N LEU A 139 -17.83 6.77 -5.20
CA LEU A 139 -17.15 6.22 -6.37
C LEU A 139 -17.65 6.86 -7.67
N GLU A 140 -18.96 7.15 -7.76
CA GLU A 140 -19.56 7.86 -8.88
C GLU A 140 -19.01 9.29 -9.00
N ASN A 141 -18.89 10.01 -7.87
CA ASN A 141 -18.28 11.34 -7.85
C ASN A 141 -16.83 11.31 -8.34
N TRP A 142 -16.06 10.27 -7.97
CA TRP A 142 -14.73 10.06 -8.51
C TRP A 142 -14.73 9.75 -10.00
N ALA A 143 -15.64 8.87 -10.47
CA ALA A 143 -15.78 8.55 -11.89
C ALA A 143 -16.04 9.80 -12.73
N ASN A 144 -16.99 10.64 -12.29
CA ASN A 144 -17.33 11.91 -12.94
C ASN A 144 -16.15 12.88 -12.94
N LYS A 145 -15.46 13.02 -11.79
CA LYS A 145 -14.33 13.93 -11.63
C LYS A 145 -13.13 13.59 -12.51
N VAL A 146 -12.85 12.28 -12.66
CA VAL A 146 -11.75 11.77 -13.49
C VAL A 146 -12.20 11.52 -14.93
N GLU A 147 -13.54 11.59 -15.17
CA GLU A 147 -14.16 11.31 -16.47
C GLU A 147 -13.84 9.88 -16.95
N VAL A 148 -14.17 8.88 -16.12
CA VAL A 148 -14.09 7.45 -16.44
C VAL A 148 -15.46 6.81 -16.28
N GLU A 149 -15.69 5.70 -16.95
CA GLU A 149 -16.98 5.00 -16.88
C GLU A 149 -17.12 4.22 -15.55
N ILE A 150 -18.37 4.04 -15.12
CA ILE A 150 -18.71 3.32 -13.90
C ILE A 150 -19.89 2.39 -14.12
N THR A 151 -19.72 1.13 -13.71
CA THR A 151 -20.81 0.16 -13.57
C THR A 151 -21.27 0.16 -12.11
N LYS A 152 -22.54 0.44 -11.90
CA LYS A 152 -23.19 0.46 -10.57
C LYS A 152 -24.55 -0.22 -10.60
N SER A 153 -25.08 -0.51 -9.41
CA SER A 153 -26.43 -1.02 -9.22
C SER A 153 -27.08 -0.34 -8.03
N SER A 154 -28.34 -0.67 -7.75
CA SER A 154 -29.04 -0.18 -6.56
C SER A 154 -28.36 -0.63 -5.27
N GLN A 155 -28.55 0.13 -4.20
CA GLN A 155 -28.09 -0.27 -2.87
C GLN A 155 -28.67 -1.65 -2.50
N GLY A 156 -27.82 -2.51 -1.94
CA GLY A 156 -28.19 -3.89 -1.54
C GLY A 156 -28.16 -4.91 -2.68
N ALA A 157 -27.81 -4.51 -3.91
CA ALA A 157 -27.59 -5.47 -4.99
C ALA A 157 -26.42 -6.42 -4.66
N ASP A 158 -26.38 -7.57 -5.30
CA ASP A 158 -25.27 -8.52 -5.12
C ASP A 158 -23.95 -7.95 -5.64
N PRO A 159 -22.91 -7.77 -4.77
CA PRO A 159 -21.61 -7.23 -5.16
C PRO A 159 -20.96 -7.98 -6.32
N ALA A 160 -21.09 -9.32 -6.33
CA ALA A 160 -20.54 -10.16 -7.38
C ALA A 160 -21.22 -9.96 -8.73
N SER A 161 -22.52 -9.65 -8.73
CA SER A 161 -23.26 -9.30 -9.95
C SER A 161 -22.77 -8.01 -10.58
N VAL A 162 -22.44 -6.99 -9.76
CA VAL A 162 -21.88 -5.72 -10.24
C VAL A 162 -20.49 -5.92 -10.83
N ALA A 163 -19.63 -6.68 -10.14
CA ALA A 163 -18.30 -7.01 -10.63
C ALA A 163 -18.34 -7.80 -11.95
N PHE A 164 -19.23 -8.81 -12.05
CA PHE A 164 -19.43 -9.59 -13.26
C PHE A 164 -19.81 -8.70 -14.44
N LYS A 165 -20.86 -7.89 -14.26
CA LYS A 165 -21.34 -6.96 -15.29
C LYS A 165 -20.26 -5.97 -15.74
N ALA A 166 -19.48 -5.40 -14.80
CA ALA A 166 -18.41 -4.48 -15.13
C ALA A 166 -17.32 -5.12 -16.00
N VAL A 167 -16.91 -6.35 -15.68
CA VAL A 167 -15.90 -7.07 -16.49
C VAL A 167 -16.45 -7.44 -17.86
N GLU A 168 -17.71 -7.88 -17.94
CA GLU A 168 -18.39 -8.20 -19.21
C GLU A 168 -18.48 -6.96 -20.11
N GLU A 169 -18.98 -5.83 -19.56
CA GLU A 169 -19.09 -4.56 -20.29
C GLU A 169 -17.70 -4.03 -20.72
N ALA A 170 -16.68 -4.21 -19.87
CA ALA A 170 -15.32 -3.77 -20.18
C ALA A 170 -14.71 -4.55 -21.36
N ILE A 171 -14.93 -5.86 -21.43
CA ILE A 171 -14.50 -6.67 -22.59
C ILE A 171 -15.24 -6.24 -23.85
N ALA A 172 -16.58 -6.12 -23.78
CA ALA A 172 -17.41 -5.76 -24.91
C ALA A 172 -17.04 -4.39 -25.51
N ASN A 173 -16.59 -3.46 -24.68
CA ASN A 173 -16.26 -2.08 -25.07
C ASN A 173 -14.76 -1.80 -25.13
N ASN A 174 -13.90 -2.82 -25.12
CA ASN A 174 -12.44 -2.71 -25.23
C ASN A 174 -11.81 -1.75 -24.20
N PHE A 175 -12.14 -1.96 -22.92
CA PHE A 175 -11.44 -1.29 -21.83
C PHE A 175 -10.10 -1.98 -21.54
N ASP A 176 -9.14 -1.20 -21.05
CA ASP A 176 -7.82 -1.72 -20.66
C ASP A 176 -7.80 -2.14 -19.18
N GLN A 177 -8.62 -1.47 -18.33
CA GLN A 177 -8.63 -1.68 -16.88
C GLN A 177 -10.05 -1.65 -16.30
N VAL A 178 -10.35 -2.58 -15.39
CA VAL A 178 -11.52 -2.52 -14.50
C VAL A 178 -11.04 -2.49 -13.06
N LEU A 179 -11.42 -1.46 -12.30
CA LEU A 179 -11.14 -1.34 -10.87
C LEU A 179 -12.41 -1.65 -10.08
N ILE A 180 -12.39 -2.72 -9.29
CA ILE A 180 -13.55 -3.23 -8.55
C ILE A 180 -13.43 -2.77 -7.09
N ASP A 181 -14.27 -1.81 -6.66
CA ASP A 181 -14.38 -1.37 -5.26
C ASP A 181 -15.19 -2.39 -4.46
N THR A 182 -14.72 -2.77 -3.30
CA THR A 182 -15.34 -3.81 -2.47
C THR A 182 -15.64 -3.33 -1.07
N ALA A 183 -16.57 -3.98 -0.38
CA ALA A 183 -16.83 -3.75 1.03
C ALA A 183 -15.59 -4.03 1.89
N GLY A 184 -15.51 -3.43 3.07
CA GLY A 184 -14.37 -3.59 3.99
C GLY A 184 -14.79 -3.90 5.43
N ARG A 185 -15.92 -4.60 5.64
CA ARG A 185 -16.51 -4.86 6.96
C ARG A 185 -15.81 -6.03 7.67
N LEU A 186 -14.60 -5.83 8.17
CA LEU A 186 -13.81 -6.89 8.82
C LEU A 186 -14.45 -7.44 10.10
N GLN A 187 -15.32 -6.66 10.77
CA GLN A 187 -16.08 -7.12 11.94
C GLN A 187 -17.04 -8.28 11.61
N ASN A 188 -17.44 -8.43 10.35
CA ASN A 188 -18.16 -9.59 9.84
C ASN A 188 -17.28 -10.40 8.87
N LYS A 189 -16.16 -10.85 9.40
CA LYS A 189 -15.07 -11.48 8.65
C LYS A 189 -15.55 -12.59 7.72
N LYS A 190 -16.41 -13.50 8.21
CA LYS A 190 -16.87 -14.64 7.43
C LYS A 190 -17.62 -14.22 6.17
N ASN A 191 -18.56 -13.30 6.31
CA ASN A 191 -19.36 -12.81 5.17
C ASN A 191 -18.49 -12.03 4.18
N LEU A 192 -17.56 -11.20 4.67
CA LEU A 192 -16.61 -10.49 3.83
C LEU A 192 -15.75 -11.46 3.00
N MET A 193 -15.26 -12.53 3.64
CA MET A 193 -14.46 -13.56 2.98
C MET A 193 -15.22 -14.29 1.89
N GLU A 194 -16.49 -14.62 2.15
CA GLU A 194 -17.37 -15.26 1.18
C GLU A 194 -17.68 -14.34 0.00
N GLU A 195 -17.91 -13.05 0.27
CA GLU A 195 -18.12 -12.03 -0.77
C GLU A 195 -16.89 -11.88 -1.69
N TYR A 196 -15.69 -11.75 -1.13
CA TYR A 196 -14.46 -11.68 -1.93
C TYR A 196 -14.26 -12.91 -2.81
N LYS A 197 -14.45 -14.11 -2.26
CA LYS A 197 -14.39 -15.36 -3.04
C LYS A 197 -15.42 -15.38 -4.14
N LYS A 198 -16.64 -14.92 -3.86
CA LYS A 198 -17.72 -14.87 -4.85
C LYS A 198 -17.37 -13.92 -5.99
N ILE A 199 -16.90 -12.70 -5.70
CA ILE A 199 -16.45 -11.73 -6.71
C ILE A 199 -15.33 -12.34 -7.58
N ALA A 200 -14.30 -12.92 -6.98
CA ALA A 200 -13.22 -13.57 -7.72
C ALA A 200 -13.72 -14.73 -8.59
N ASN A 201 -14.65 -15.53 -8.08
CA ASN A 201 -15.19 -16.68 -8.84
C ASN A 201 -16.05 -16.25 -10.03
N VAL A 202 -16.82 -15.16 -9.91
CA VAL A 202 -17.65 -14.70 -11.04
C VAL A 202 -16.80 -14.02 -12.10
N THR A 203 -15.74 -13.30 -11.73
CA THR A 203 -14.82 -12.70 -12.71
C THR A 203 -14.05 -13.78 -13.48
N LYS A 204 -13.67 -14.90 -12.84
CA LYS A 204 -13.06 -16.07 -13.48
C LYS A 204 -13.96 -16.76 -14.51
N LYS A 205 -15.28 -16.64 -14.39
CA LYS A 205 -16.21 -17.19 -15.40
C LYS A 205 -16.14 -16.45 -16.72
N ILE A 206 -15.73 -15.17 -16.70
CA ILE A 206 -15.60 -14.34 -17.89
C ILE A 206 -14.18 -14.46 -18.45
N ASP A 207 -13.18 -14.31 -17.57
CA ASP A 207 -11.77 -14.50 -17.88
C ASP A 207 -11.14 -15.44 -16.83
N PRO A 208 -10.65 -16.63 -17.22
CA PRO A 208 -10.06 -17.60 -16.28
C PRO A 208 -8.89 -17.06 -15.46
N ASN A 209 -8.23 -15.99 -15.93
CA ASN A 209 -7.11 -15.36 -15.25
C ASN A 209 -7.55 -14.23 -14.30
N ALA A 210 -8.82 -13.80 -14.35
CA ALA A 210 -9.33 -12.74 -13.48
C ALA A 210 -9.61 -13.25 -12.05
N PRO A 211 -9.48 -12.38 -11.00
CA PRO A 211 -8.91 -11.06 -11.08
C PRO A 211 -7.41 -11.12 -11.36
N HIS A 212 -6.92 -10.28 -12.26
CA HIS A 212 -5.51 -10.23 -12.66
C HIS A 212 -4.63 -9.64 -11.58
N GLU A 213 -5.21 -8.71 -10.82
CA GLU A 213 -4.57 -8.06 -9.68
C GLU A 213 -5.52 -8.04 -8.48
N VAL A 214 -4.97 -8.25 -7.30
CA VAL A 214 -5.65 -8.11 -6.01
C VAL A 214 -4.84 -7.15 -5.16
N LEU A 215 -5.30 -5.91 -5.06
CA LEU A 215 -4.61 -4.87 -4.30
C LEU A 215 -5.23 -4.72 -2.92
N LEU A 216 -4.39 -4.76 -1.89
CA LEU A 216 -4.79 -4.48 -0.52
C LEU A 216 -4.40 -3.05 -0.14
N VAL A 217 -5.41 -2.24 0.18
CA VAL A 217 -5.23 -0.88 0.70
C VAL A 217 -5.15 -0.93 2.22
N LEU A 218 -4.10 -0.33 2.76
CA LEU A 218 -3.73 -0.34 4.17
C LEU A 218 -3.58 1.09 4.68
N ASP A 219 -3.89 1.30 5.96
CA ASP A 219 -3.79 2.58 6.65
C ASP A 219 -2.56 2.57 7.58
N ALA A 220 -1.56 3.40 7.28
CA ALA A 220 -0.32 3.47 8.05
C ALA A 220 -0.55 3.86 9.52
N THR A 221 -1.62 4.59 9.84
CA THR A 221 -1.95 4.99 11.20
C THR A 221 -2.37 3.82 12.10
N SER A 222 -2.73 2.67 11.50
CA SER A 222 -3.12 1.45 12.23
C SER A 222 -1.93 0.68 12.84
N GLY A 223 -0.68 1.08 12.56
CA GLY A 223 0.52 0.47 13.13
C GLY A 223 0.56 -1.04 12.90
N GLN A 224 0.97 -1.82 13.92
CA GLN A 224 1.13 -3.28 13.83
C GLN A 224 -0.15 -4.06 13.45
N ASN A 225 -1.34 -3.49 13.63
CA ASN A 225 -2.60 -4.12 13.20
C ASN A 225 -2.66 -4.35 11.68
N VAL A 226 -1.90 -3.58 10.90
CA VAL A 226 -1.80 -3.74 9.44
C VAL A 226 -1.25 -5.11 9.05
N ILE A 227 -0.30 -5.64 9.83
CA ILE A 227 0.29 -6.97 9.60
C ILE A 227 -0.79 -8.06 9.65
N ASN A 228 -1.68 -7.98 10.65
CA ASN A 228 -2.80 -8.91 10.77
C ASN A 228 -3.77 -8.79 9.59
N GLN A 229 -4.00 -7.56 9.09
CA GLN A 229 -4.84 -7.36 7.91
C GLN A 229 -4.24 -8.04 6.68
N VAL A 230 -2.95 -7.85 6.41
CA VAL A 230 -2.27 -8.52 5.28
C VAL A 230 -2.43 -10.04 5.40
N GLU A 231 -2.18 -10.61 6.57
CA GLU A 231 -2.30 -12.05 6.79
C GLU A 231 -3.71 -12.56 6.52
N GLU A 232 -4.71 -11.89 7.06
CA GLU A 232 -6.11 -12.29 6.93
C GLU A 232 -6.61 -12.18 5.49
N PHE A 233 -6.33 -11.09 4.79
CA PHE A 233 -6.73 -10.93 3.39
C PHE A 233 -6.00 -11.92 2.48
N ASN A 234 -4.71 -12.16 2.70
CA ASN A 234 -3.91 -13.08 1.89
C ASN A 234 -4.34 -14.55 2.03
N LYS A 235 -4.97 -14.93 3.15
CA LYS A 235 -5.59 -16.27 3.33
C LYS A 235 -6.82 -16.49 2.45
N ILE A 236 -7.46 -15.42 1.96
CA ILE A 236 -8.70 -15.49 1.19
C ILE A 236 -8.43 -15.57 -0.29
N ILE A 237 -7.67 -14.59 -0.76
CA ILE A 237 -7.23 -14.46 -2.16
C ILE A 237 -5.78 -13.96 -2.11
N PRO A 238 -4.87 -14.57 -2.86
CA PRO A 238 -3.48 -14.11 -2.93
C PRO A 238 -3.43 -12.62 -3.30
N ILE A 239 -2.78 -11.83 -2.46
CA ILE A 239 -2.55 -10.40 -2.71
C ILE A 239 -1.43 -10.26 -3.72
N THR A 240 -1.63 -9.46 -4.76
CA THR A 240 -0.62 -9.19 -5.80
C THR A 240 0.07 -7.84 -5.62
N GLY A 241 -0.50 -6.95 -4.79
CA GLY A 241 0.11 -5.65 -4.51
C GLY A 241 -0.50 -4.95 -3.31
N LEU A 242 0.29 -4.04 -2.74
CA LEU A 242 -0.07 -3.24 -1.57
C LEU A 242 -0.14 -1.76 -1.93
N ILE A 243 -1.06 -1.05 -1.30
CA ILE A 243 -1.12 0.41 -1.30
C ILE A 243 -1.20 0.86 0.15
N MET A 244 -0.26 1.71 0.56
CA MET A 244 -0.26 2.29 1.90
C MET A 244 -0.78 3.72 1.86
N THR A 245 -1.80 4.02 2.65
CA THR A 245 -2.43 5.35 2.76
C THR A 245 -2.10 6.03 4.06
N LYS A 246 -2.40 7.33 4.16
CA LYS A 246 -2.28 8.17 5.36
C LYS A 246 -0.85 8.23 5.95
N LEU A 247 0.15 8.12 5.10
CA LEU A 247 1.54 8.26 5.52
C LEU A 247 1.90 9.68 5.96
N ASP A 248 1.13 10.68 5.55
CA ASP A 248 1.25 12.08 5.95
C ASP A 248 0.84 12.32 7.40
N GLY A 249 -0.05 11.50 7.93
CA GLY A 249 -0.61 11.61 9.29
C GLY A 249 0.14 10.84 10.38
N THR A 250 1.21 10.13 10.08
CA THR A 250 1.86 9.24 11.04
C THR A 250 3.38 9.35 11.08
N ALA A 251 3.96 9.25 12.30
CA ALA A 251 5.38 9.00 12.49
C ALA A 251 5.78 7.53 12.22
N LYS A 252 4.81 6.68 11.86
CA LYS A 252 4.94 5.22 11.82
C LYS A 252 5.14 4.65 10.41
N GLY A 253 5.88 5.35 9.55
CA GLY A 253 6.24 4.86 8.21
C GLY A 253 6.99 3.52 8.21
N GLY A 254 7.62 3.16 9.34
CA GLY A 254 8.35 1.91 9.51
C GLY A 254 7.50 0.66 9.30
N ILE A 255 6.19 0.73 9.51
CA ILE A 255 5.29 -0.41 9.29
C ILE A 255 5.38 -0.97 7.86
N LEU A 256 5.66 -0.11 6.86
CA LEU A 256 5.84 -0.57 5.48
C LEU A 256 7.11 -1.42 5.33
N ILE A 257 8.17 -1.11 6.09
CA ILE A 257 9.42 -1.90 6.13
C ILE A 257 9.14 -3.27 6.75
N ALA A 258 8.40 -3.32 7.88
CA ALA A 258 8.01 -4.56 8.53
C ALA A 258 7.20 -5.48 7.59
N ILE A 259 6.25 -4.92 6.84
CA ILE A 259 5.43 -5.66 5.87
C ILE A 259 6.28 -6.15 4.71
N ALA A 260 7.13 -5.28 4.15
CA ALA A 260 8.05 -5.63 3.06
C ALA A 260 8.94 -6.80 3.46
N LYS A 261 9.50 -6.76 4.68
CA LYS A 261 10.36 -7.83 5.20
C LYS A 261 9.61 -9.15 5.36
N LYS A 262 8.41 -9.11 5.92
CA LYS A 262 7.64 -10.32 6.26
C LYS A 262 7.00 -10.97 5.05
N TYR A 263 6.40 -10.19 4.14
CA TYR A 263 5.53 -10.72 3.09
C TYR A 263 6.11 -10.64 1.68
N LYS A 264 7.08 -9.75 1.44
CA LYS A 264 7.72 -9.55 0.13
C LYS A 264 6.70 -9.30 -1.00
N LEU A 265 5.58 -8.64 -0.69
CA LEU A 265 4.55 -8.30 -1.65
C LEU A 265 4.93 -7.02 -2.41
N PRO A 266 4.60 -6.93 -3.71
CA PRO A 266 4.80 -5.70 -4.47
C PRO A 266 4.10 -4.50 -3.83
N ILE A 267 4.75 -3.34 -3.84
CA ILE A 267 4.17 -2.08 -3.37
C ILE A 267 3.86 -1.23 -4.60
N ILE A 268 2.60 -0.88 -4.77
CA ILE A 268 2.10 -0.19 -5.96
C ILE A 268 2.22 1.33 -5.80
N ALA A 269 1.70 1.86 -4.69
CA ALA A 269 1.61 3.30 -4.46
C ALA A 269 1.51 3.66 -2.98
N LEU A 270 1.83 4.91 -2.67
CA LEU A 270 1.73 5.54 -1.35
C LEU A 270 0.75 6.71 -1.39
N GLY A 271 -0.23 6.73 -0.48
CA GLY A 271 -1.14 7.86 -0.27
C GLY A 271 -0.53 8.82 0.76
N LEU A 272 -0.27 10.04 0.32
CA LEU A 272 0.43 11.09 1.06
C LEU A 272 -0.47 12.26 1.43
N GLY A 273 -1.79 12.11 1.31
CA GLY A 273 -2.77 13.14 1.61
C GLY A 273 -4.11 12.88 0.93
N GLU A 274 -5.03 13.86 1.03
CA GLU A 274 -6.42 13.73 0.57
C GLU A 274 -6.63 14.19 -0.88
N LYS A 275 -5.76 15.04 -1.44
CA LYS A 275 -5.90 15.60 -2.77
C LYS A 275 -5.76 14.52 -3.86
N GLU A 276 -6.26 14.79 -5.04
CA GLU A 276 -6.22 13.87 -6.18
C GLU A 276 -4.80 13.43 -6.57
N ASP A 277 -3.84 14.34 -6.41
CA ASP A 277 -2.43 14.11 -6.77
C ASP A 277 -1.60 13.55 -5.60
N ASP A 278 -2.23 13.31 -4.44
CA ASP A 278 -1.57 12.79 -3.25
C ASP A 278 -1.47 11.25 -3.25
N LEU A 279 -1.43 10.63 -4.42
CA LEU A 279 -1.06 9.22 -4.60
C LEU A 279 0.22 9.15 -5.44
N GLN A 280 1.28 8.64 -4.84
CA GLN A 280 2.58 8.54 -5.47
C GLN A 280 2.90 7.09 -5.81
N ILE A 281 3.33 6.81 -7.04
CA ILE A 281 3.85 5.48 -7.43
C ILE A 281 5.05 5.17 -6.54
N PHE A 282 5.09 3.97 -5.99
CA PHE A 282 6.12 3.59 -5.04
C PHE A 282 7.50 3.53 -5.69
N LYS A 283 8.49 4.16 -5.04
CA LYS A 283 9.90 4.11 -5.36
C LYS A 283 10.71 3.92 -4.07
N ALA A 284 11.51 2.86 -4.00
CA ALA A 284 12.25 2.51 -2.80
C ALA A 284 13.23 3.60 -2.37
N GLU A 285 13.94 4.21 -3.32
CA GLU A 285 14.88 5.30 -3.03
C GLU A 285 14.17 6.53 -2.47
N GLN A 286 13.02 6.91 -3.04
CA GLN A 286 12.24 8.07 -2.56
C GLN A 286 11.65 7.81 -1.18
N PHE A 287 11.18 6.58 -0.94
CA PHE A 287 10.69 6.18 0.38
C PHE A 287 11.80 6.18 1.42
N ALA A 288 12.95 5.55 1.12
CA ALA A 288 14.09 5.50 2.03
C ALA A 288 14.60 6.91 2.36
N GLU A 289 14.77 7.75 1.35
CA GLU A 289 15.14 9.16 1.54
C GLU A 289 14.16 9.88 2.45
N ALA A 290 12.86 9.80 2.12
CA ALA A 290 11.81 10.46 2.91
C ALA A 290 11.70 9.92 4.34
N PHE A 291 12.01 8.63 4.57
CA PHE A 291 11.99 8.01 5.89
C PHE A 291 13.15 8.46 6.79
N ILE A 292 14.32 8.71 6.18
CA ILE A 292 15.57 8.96 6.90
C ILE A 292 15.94 10.45 6.94
N THR A 293 15.52 11.26 5.94
CA THR A 293 15.98 12.64 5.83
C THR A 293 15.20 13.58 6.73
N THR A 294 15.94 14.35 7.51
CA THR A 294 15.49 15.57 8.18
C THR A 294 15.70 16.75 7.25
N ASN A 295 14.67 17.53 6.99
CA ASN A 295 14.82 18.95 6.63
C ASN A 295 14.47 19.79 7.83
#